data_7ee2d710aeae7f8b3d146067648228d2
#
_entry.id   7ee2d710aeae7f8b3d146067648228d2
#
_cell.length_a   1.000
_cell.length_b   1.000
_cell.length_c   1.000
_cell.angle_alpha   90.00
_cell.angle_beta   90.00
_cell.angle_gamma   90.00
#
_symmetry.space_group_name_H-M   'P 1'
#
loop_
_entity.id
_entity.type
_entity.pdbx_description
1 polymer ?
#
loop_
_entity_poly.entity_id
_entity_poly.type
_entity_poly.pdbx_seq_one_letter_code
_entity_poly.pdbx_strand_id
1 'polypeptide(L)'
;MRFHALSLPHTVTTKEYCACAFTQKVLKLCAMLHRRGHTVYHYGHKDSIVECTEIVHVTDNELLKEAYGTYDWKKDFFKHNNADLAHQTFYKRAIVEVGKRKQKGDFLLCFWGQKPVADAHPDLIAVEPGIGCFNRTFAPFNVFESYAVMNCVYGIMENKNPAWYDCVIPNYFDPTDFEYREKKGDYLLFLGRLITNKGVSIVVDIAVRTGMKLIIAGQGDYRSIMGGQEPPPNVEVVGYADVAKRRELLAGARALIQPTYYNEPFGGCVVEANMSGTPVITSDWGAFPETVVHGTTGYRCRTMDHFIWAAKNIDTIKPKACRDWAMANYSMDRVVLMYEEFFSMLQDVSKGKGFYEIHQDRTNIDWLVKYRPSSFPANERVVWPIASVPSPAAPKGAPVGPVEPTTARNLEPLKPLEVEDDGFLGEVKMRA
;
A
#
# COMPACT_ATOMS: atom_id res chain seq x y z
N MET A 1 0.97 4.76 -22.67
CA MET A 1 0.06 5.68 -21.96
C MET A 1 0.87 6.82 -21.35
N ARG A 2 0.22 7.91 -20.91
CA ARG A 2 0.87 9.07 -20.28
C ARG A 2 0.29 9.28 -18.88
N PHE A 3 1.17 9.51 -17.91
CA PHE A 3 0.84 9.57 -16.49
C PHE A 3 1.41 10.83 -15.83
N HIS A 4 0.59 11.52 -15.08
CA HIS A 4 0.94 12.64 -14.21
C HIS A 4 0.87 12.17 -12.75
N ALA A 5 2.01 11.79 -12.18
CA ALA A 5 2.09 11.23 -10.83
C ALA A 5 2.36 12.34 -9.80
N LEU A 6 1.38 12.64 -8.97
CA LEU A 6 1.47 13.64 -7.91
C LEU A 6 2.07 12.99 -6.64
N SER A 7 3.26 13.42 -6.23
CA SER A 7 3.88 12.92 -5.00
C SER A 7 3.29 13.58 -3.74
N LEU A 8 3.81 13.21 -2.58
CA LEU A 8 3.38 13.80 -1.31
C LEU A 8 4.02 15.17 -1.11
N PRO A 9 3.25 16.21 -0.74
CA PRO A 9 3.76 17.57 -0.58
C PRO A 9 4.85 17.73 0.48
N HIS A 10 4.86 16.88 1.51
CA HIS A 10 5.71 16.97 2.69
C HIS A 10 6.92 16.00 2.67
N THR A 11 7.17 15.30 1.55
CA THR A 11 8.26 14.33 1.46
C THR A 11 9.14 14.53 0.24
N VAL A 12 10.35 13.96 0.27
CA VAL A 12 11.25 13.86 -0.88
C VAL A 12 11.16 12.45 -1.43
N THR A 13 10.83 12.28 -2.71
CA THR A 13 10.65 10.96 -3.31
C THR A 13 12.01 10.36 -3.67
N THR A 14 12.58 9.58 -2.74
CA THR A 14 13.84 8.85 -2.89
C THR A 14 13.76 7.48 -2.24
N LYS A 15 14.68 6.58 -2.59
CA LYS A 15 14.84 5.28 -1.91
C LYS A 15 15.08 5.43 -0.41
N GLU A 16 15.84 6.43 -0.03
CA GLU A 16 16.23 6.68 1.36
C GLU A 16 15.05 7.07 2.24
N TYR A 17 13.98 7.64 1.65
CA TYR A 17 12.78 8.03 2.39
C TYR A 17 11.86 6.83 2.66
N CYS A 18 12.41 5.75 3.22
CA CYS A 18 11.70 4.49 3.44
C CYS A 18 10.74 4.50 4.64
N ALA A 19 10.72 5.58 5.44
CA ALA A 19 9.79 5.73 6.56
C ALA A 19 8.33 5.98 6.13
N CYS A 20 8.10 6.41 4.89
CA CYS A 20 6.78 6.68 4.34
C CYS A 20 6.41 5.70 3.22
N ALA A 21 5.44 4.83 3.48
CA ALA A 21 4.97 3.85 2.50
C ALA A 21 4.41 4.49 1.22
N PHE A 22 3.69 5.62 1.33
CA PHE A 22 3.14 6.31 0.16
C PHE A 22 4.24 6.93 -0.72
N THR A 23 5.29 7.51 -0.13
CA THR A 23 6.46 8.00 -0.89
C THR A 23 7.11 6.85 -1.68
N GLN A 24 7.24 5.66 -1.06
CA GLN A 24 7.76 4.48 -1.73
C GLN A 24 6.83 3.95 -2.84
N LYS A 25 5.51 4.08 -2.69
CA LYS A 25 4.55 3.76 -3.76
C LYS A 25 4.74 4.65 -4.97
N VAL A 26 4.83 5.97 -4.77
CA VAL A 26 5.09 6.92 -5.87
C VAL A 26 6.38 6.57 -6.60
N LEU A 27 7.48 6.41 -5.86
CA LEU A 27 8.79 6.06 -6.39
C LEU A 27 8.73 4.84 -7.31
N LYS A 28 8.16 3.75 -6.80
CA LYS A 28 8.14 2.46 -7.48
C LYS A 28 7.14 2.41 -8.63
N LEU A 29 5.94 3.04 -8.49
CA LEU A 29 4.96 3.06 -9.58
C LEU A 29 5.47 3.87 -10.77
N CYS A 30 6.11 5.01 -10.53
CA CYS A 30 6.75 5.78 -11.60
C CYS A 30 7.80 4.94 -12.34
N ALA A 31 8.68 4.25 -11.60
CA ALA A 31 9.71 3.40 -12.18
C ALA A 31 9.11 2.22 -12.98
N MET A 32 8.10 1.54 -12.43
CA MET A 32 7.43 0.43 -13.12
C MET A 32 6.83 0.87 -14.46
N LEU A 33 6.07 1.96 -14.45
CA LEU A 33 5.41 2.47 -15.66
C LEU A 33 6.45 2.99 -16.69
N HIS A 34 7.50 3.66 -16.22
CA HIS A 34 8.56 4.17 -17.09
C HIS A 34 9.33 3.04 -17.77
N ARG A 35 9.73 2.00 -17.03
CA ARG A 35 10.41 0.80 -17.56
C ARG A 35 9.56 0.04 -18.60
N ARG A 36 8.25 0.18 -18.53
CA ARG A 36 7.30 -0.38 -19.50
C ARG A 36 7.09 0.51 -20.74
N GLY A 37 7.87 1.59 -20.88
CA GLY A 37 7.81 2.50 -22.03
C GLY A 37 6.68 3.53 -21.98
N HIS A 38 6.06 3.74 -20.83
CA HIS A 38 5.06 4.79 -20.66
C HIS A 38 5.73 6.15 -20.40
N THR A 39 5.06 7.24 -20.77
CA THR A 39 5.48 8.60 -20.42
C THR A 39 5.01 8.90 -18.99
N VAL A 40 5.95 9.23 -18.10
CA VAL A 40 5.66 9.48 -16.68
C VAL A 40 6.24 10.82 -16.26
N TYR A 41 5.38 11.74 -15.83
CA TYR A 41 5.74 13.01 -15.21
C TYR A 41 5.57 12.88 -13.70
N HIS A 42 6.66 13.06 -12.95
CA HIS A 42 6.64 13.06 -11.48
C HIS A 42 6.59 14.50 -10.98
N TYR A 43 5.53 14.87 -10.27
CA TYR A 43 5.38 16.19 -9.64
C TYR A 43 5.74 16.08 -8.16
N GLY A 44 6.83 16.73 -7.74
CA GLY A 44 7.31 16.58 -6.37
C GLY A 44 8.41 17.55 -5.98
N HIS A 45 9.14 17.15 -4.95
CA HIS A 45 10.26 17.92 -4.42
C HIS A 45 11.43 17.96 -5.41
N LYS A 46 12.14 19.10 -5.47
CA LYS A 46 13.27 19.32 -6.40
C LYS A 46 14.40 18.32 -6.25
N ASP A 47 14.62 17.79 -5.04
CA ASP A 47 15.67 16.82 -4.74
C ASP A 47 15.18 15.36 -4.86
N SER A 48 14.01 15.14 -5.46
CA SER A 48 13.50 13.78 -5.73
C SER A 48 14.39 13.05 -6.74
N ILE A 49 14.57 11.74 -6.54
CA ILE A 49 15.33 10.84 -7.43
C ILE A 49 14.38 9.75 -7.86
N VAL A 50 13.75 9.91 -9.01
CA VAL A 50 12.68 9.04 -9.52
C VAL A 50 13.00 8.65 -10.96
N GLU A 51 12.90 7.38 -11.26
CA GLU A 51 12.98 6.87 -12.63
C GLU A 51 11.66 7.18 -13.36
N CYS A 52 11.67 8.22 -14.18
CA CYS A 52 10.52 8.74 -14.92
C CYS A 52 10.98 9.53 -16.15
N THR A 53 10.02 10.00 -16.96
CA THR A 53 10.32 10.83 -18.15
C THR A 53 10.80 12.22 -17.77
N GLU A 54 10.16 12.83 -16.76
CA GLU A 54 10.50 14.17 -16.28
C GLU A 54 10.13 14.33 -14.82
N ILE A 55 11.05 14.90 -14.01
CA ILE A 55 10.76 15.35 -12.64
C ILE A 55 10.37 16.83 -12.71
N VAL A 56 9.13 17.12 -12.34
CA VAL A 56 8.55 18.46 -12.31
C VAL A 56 8.61 18.99 -10.87
N HIS A 57 9.36 20.04 -10.66
CA HIS A 57 9.60 20.61 -9.33
C HIS A 57 8.40 21.46 -8.88
N VAL A 58 7.69 21.04 -7.85
CA VAL A 58 6.56 21.76 -7.26
C VAL A 58 6.74 22.07 -5.78
N THR A 59 7.70 21.42 -5.11
CA THR A 59 8.15 21.76 -3.75
C THR A 59 9.68 21.80 -3.68
N ASP A 60 10.21 22.45 -2.63
CA ASP A 60 11.63 22.66 -2.40
C ASP A 60 11.93 22.69 -0.89
N ASN A 61 13.23 22.73 -0.52
CA ASN A 61 13.69 22.71 0.88
C ASN A 61 13.27 23.96 1.63
N GLU A 62 13.22 25.10 0.98
CA GLU A 62 12.83 26.38 1.57
C GLU A 62 11.37 26.32 2.02
N LEU A 63 10.49 25.84 1.14
CA LEU A 63 9.08 25.63 1.44
C LEU A 63 8.87 24.64 2.60
N LEU A 64 9.56 23.48 2.57
CA LEU A 64 9.41 22.48 3.63
C LEU A 64 9.93 23.01 4.98
N LYS A 65 11.02 23.78 4.97
CA LYS A 65 11.55 24.44 6.18
C LYS A 65 10.58 25.50 6.73
N GLU A 66 9.94 26.25 5.85
CA GLU A 66 8.94 27.25 6.25
C GLU A 66 7.70 26.58 6.85
N ALA A 67 7.22 25.49 6.24
CA ALA A 67 6.01 24.78 6.66
C ALA A 67 6.18 23.96 7.95
N TYR A 68 7.33 23.31 8.12
CA TYR A 68 7.54 22.30 9.17
C TYR A 68 8.71 22.60 10.12
N GLY A 69 9.51 23.63 9.84
CA GLY A 69 10.73 23.91 10.58
C GLY A 69 11.85 22.91 10.25
N THR A 70 12.72 22.69 11.24
CA THR A 70 13.79 21.70 11.14
C THR A 70 13.39 20.46 11.93
N TYR A 71 13.23 19.34 11.25
CA TYR A 71 13.00 18.03 11.90
C TYR A 71 13.79 16.94 11.17
N ASP A 72 14.16 15.89 11.91
CA ASP A 72 14.83 14.73 11.36
C ASP A 72 13.82 13.60 11.11
N TRP A 73 13.37 13.47 9.87
CA TRP A 73 12.39 12.44 9.48
C TRP A 73 12.86 10.98 9.74
N LYS A 74 14.13 10.76 10.05
CA LYS A 74 14.65 9.44 10.47
C LYS A 74 14.34 9.15 11.94
N LYS A 75 14.16 10.18 12.75
CA LYS A 75 13.89 10.08 14.19
C LYS A 75 12.45 10.46 14.53
N ASP A 76 12.00 11.56 13.94
CA ASP A 76 10.72 12.19 14.26
C ASP A 76 9.62 11.66 13.32
N PHE A 77 8.40 11.52 13.83
CA PHE A 77 7.24 11.34 12.95
C PHE A 77 6.99 12.64 12.18
N PHE A 78 6.76 12.51 10.88
CA PHE A 78 6.47 13.69 10.06
C PHE A 78 5.10 14.27 10.43
N LYS A 79 5.06 15.60 10.48
CA LYS A 79 3.85 16.39 10.68
C LYS A 79 3.33 16.80 9.31
N HIS A 80 2.03 16.71 9.12
CA HIS A 80 1.39 17.21 7.90
C HIS A 80 -0.07 17.52 8.18
N ASN A 81 -0.58 18.47 7.42
CA ASN A 81 -1.99 18.82 7.39
C ASN A 81 -2.33 19.27 5.97
N ASN A 82 -3.38 18.75 5.38
CA ASN A 82 -3.79 19.06 4.02
C ASN A 82 -4.06 20.56 3.78
N ALA A 83 -4.22 21.34 4.85
CA ALA A 83 -4.38 22.79 4.82
C ALA A 83 -3.06 23.56 5.06
N ASP A 84 -1.94 22.88 5.29
CA ASP A 84 -0.67 23.57 5.55
C ASP A 84 -0.06 24.22 4.29
N LEU A 85 0.96 25.04 4.51
CA LEU A 85 1.61 25.81 3.46
C LEU A 85 2.20 24.93 2.35
N ALA A 86 2.81 23.79 2.72
CA ALA A 86 3.42 22.88 1.75
C ALA A 86 2.38 22.26 0.83
N HIS A 87 1.23 21.80 1.38
CA HIS A 87 0.13 21.25 0.61
C HIS A 87 -0.50 22.28 -0.31
N GLN A 88 -0.83 23.48 0.21
CA GLN A 88 -1.45 24.54 -0.57
C GLN A 88 -0.54 25.02 -1.72
N THR A 89 0.76 25.14 -1.45
CA THR A 89 1.73 25.53 -2.47
C THR A 89 1.92 24.45 -3.52
N PHE A 90 1.98 23.17 -3.09
CA PHE A 90 2.03 22.03 -4.00
C PHE A 90 0.84 22.06 -4.96
N TYR A 91 -0.39 22.18 -4.45
CA TYR A 91 -1.59 22.20 -5.29
C TYR A 91 -1.54 23.32 -6.31
N LYS A 92 -1.25 24.54 -5.89
CA LYS A 92 -1.16 25.71 -6.81
C LYS A 92 -0.13 25.50 -7.91
N ARG A 93 1.08 25.03 -7.57
CA ARG A 93 2.15 24.80 -8.54
C ARG A 93 1.83 23.58 -9.44
N ALA A 94 1.32 22.49 -8.88
CA ALA A 94 0.97 21.30 -9.64
C ALA A 94 -0.14 21.56 -10.67
N ILE A 95 -1.18 22.35 -10.33
CA ILE A 95 -2.23 22.75 -11.27
C ILE A 95 -1.61 23.41 -12.51
N VAL A 96 -0.72 24.38 -12.31
CA VAL A 96 -0.06 25.07 -13.42
C VAL A 96 0.81 24.12 -14.26
N GLU A 97 1.64 23.33 -13.58
CA GLU A 97 2.63 22.48 -14.26
C GLU A 97 2.00 21.26 -14.96
N VAL A 98 0.92 20.69 -14.43
CA VAL A 98 0.09 19.67 -15.11
C VAL A 98 -0.54 20.30 -16.37
N GLY A 99 -1.13 21.49 -16.25
CA GLY A 99 -1.74 22.22 -17.36
C GLY A 99 -0.81 22.44 -18.56
N LYS A 100 0.51 22.62 -18.32
CA LYS A 100 1.52 22.80 -19.39
C LYS A 100 1.84 21.49 -20.15
N ARG A 101 1.63 20.32 -19.55
CA ARG A 101 2.10 19.01 -20.05
C ARG A 101 0.99 18.06 -20.46
N LYS A 102 -0.21 18.27 -19.94
CA LYS A 102 -1.34 17.35 -20.12
C LYS A 102 -1.82 17.26 -21.57
N GLN A 103 -2.33 16.09 -21.91
CA GLN A 103 -3.14 15.84 -23.08
C GLN A 103 -4.48 15.23 -22.63
N LYS A 104 -5.55 15.43 -23.41
CA LYS A 104 -6.85 14.87 -23.07
C LYS A 104 -6.78 13.34 -22.96
N GLY A 105 -7.28 12.81 -21.83
CA GLY A 105 -7.28 11.38 -21.56
C GLY A 105 -5.97 10.83 -20.98
N ASP A 106 -4.99 11.70 -20.63
CA ASP A 106 -3.89 11.31 -19.79
C ASP A 106 -4.38 10.93 -18.39
N PHE A 107 -3.61 10.09 -17.69
CA PHE A 107 -3.91 9.70 -16.32
C PHE A 107 -3.32 10.67 -15.30
N LEU A 108 -4.12 11.08 -14.32
CA LEU A 108 -3.68 11.85 -13.15
C LEU A 108 -3.69 10.94 -11.93
N LEU A 109 -2.50 10.61 -11.41
CA LEU A 109 -2.33 9.70 -10.27
C LEU A 109 -2.20 10.50 -8.96
N CYS A 110 -3.21 10.40 -8.11
CA CYS A 110 -3.34 11.14 -6.86
C CYS A 110 -3.05 10.22 -5.66
N PHE A 111 -1.87 10.31 -5.07
CA PHE A 111 -1.47 9.43 -3.96
C PHE A 111 -1.82 9.98 -2.58
N TRP A 112 -2.11 11.28 -2.46
CA TRP A 112 -2.23 11.91 -1.15
C TRP A 112 -3.16 13.14 -1.16
N GLY A 113 -4.46 12.91 -1.28
CA GLY A 113 -5.45 13.99 -1.11
C GLY A 113 -5.40 15.15 -2.11
N GLN A 114 -4.88 14.92 -3.34
CA GLN A 114 -4.69 15.95 -4.35
C GLN A 114 -5.99 16.29 -5.12
N LYS A 115 -7.15 16.23 -4.46
CA LYS A 115 -8.44 16.60 -5.06
C LYS A 115 -8.44 17.96 -5.77
N PRO A 116 -7.81 19.04 -5.20
CA PRO A 116 -7.79 20.35 -5.90
C PRO A 116 -7.11 20.31 -7.27
N VAL A 117 -6.10 19.43 -7.46
CA VAL A 117 -5.43 19.26 -8.75
C VAL A 117 -6.32 18.48 -9.73
N ALA A 118 -7.00 17.45 -9.25
CA ALA A 118 -7.94 16.67 -10.05
C ALA A 118 -9.14 17.54 -10.52
N ASP A 119 -9.72 18.33 -9.62
CA ASP A 119 -10.84 19.23 -9.94
C ASP A 119 -10.45 20.29 -10.99
N ALA A 120 -9.18 20.75 -10.98
CA ALA A 120 -8.68 21.72 -11.97
C ALA A 120 -8.44 21.10 -13.36
N HIS A 121 -8.41 19.77 -13.47
CA HIS A 121 -8.13 19.04 -14.71
C HIS A 121 -9.17 17.94 -15.00
N PRO A 122 -10.46 18.27 -15.19
CA PRO A 122 -11.53 17.29 -15.37
C PRO A 122 -11.45 16.53 -16.71
N ASP A 123 -10.59 16.95 -17.62
CA ASP A 123 -10.27 16.29 -18.88
C ASP A 123 -9.25 15.14 -18.74
N LEU A 124 -8.67 14.95 -17.55
CA LEU A 124 -7.79 13.84 -17.23
C LEU A 124 -8.55 12.69 -16.55
N ILE A 125 -7.99 11.49 -16.65
CA ILE A 125 -8.50 10.31 -15.94
C ILE A 125 -7.88 10.30 -14.55
N ALA A 126 -8.58 10.84 -13.55
CA ALA A 126 -8.09 10.90 -12.17
C ALA A 126 -8.24 9.54 -11.48
N VAL A 127 -7.15 9.07 -10.89
CA VAL A 127 -7.04 7.79 -10.17
C VAL A 127 -6.40 8.00 -8.81
N GLU A 128 -6.93 7.38 -7.77
CA GLU A 128 -6.23 7.18 -6.49
C GLU A 128 -5.56 5.79 -6.48
N PRO A 129 -4.26 5.67 -6.82
CA PRO A 129 -3.58 4.38 -6.89
C PRO A 129 -3.00 3.99 -5.53
N GLY A 130 -3.28 2.76 -5.08
CA GLY A 130 -2.69 2.20 -3.86
C GLY A 130 -3.21 2.84 -2.57
N ILE A 131 -4.54 2.99 -2.45
CA ILE A 131 -5.20 3.49 -1.24
C ILE A 131 -4.89 2.54 -0.08
N GLY A 132 -4.20 3.06 0.94
CA GLY A 132 -3.76 2.32 2.13
C GLY A 132 -4.06 3.07 3.43
N CYS A 133 -5.01 3.98 3.41
CA CYS A 133 -5.51 4.70 4.58
C CYS A 133 -7.05 4.58 4.63
N PHE A 134 -7.61 4.78 5.82
CA PHE A 134 -9.05 4.64 6.07
C PHE A 134 -9.78 5.97 5.90
N ASN A 135 -9.44 6.71 4.84
CA ASN A 135 -10.06 7.98 4.49
C ASN A 135 -11.05 7.81 3.34
N ARG A 136 -11.97 8.76 3.18
CA ARG A 136 -12.86 8.82 2.00
C ARG A 136 -12.03 9.05 0.74
N THR A 137 -12.39 8.35 -0.34
CA THR A 137 -11.83 8.59 -1.68
C THR A 137 -12.53 9.76 -2.36
N PHE A 138 -11.87 10.37 -3.32
CA PHE A 138 -12.44 11.50 -4.09
C PHE A 138 -12.37 11.29 -5.60
N ALA A 139 -11.40 10.48 -6.07
CA ALA A 139 -11.29 10.20 -7.49
C ALA A 139 -12.39 9.24 -7.99
N PRO A 140 -12.78 9.32 -9.26
CA PRO A 140 -13.76 8.39 -9.82
C PRO A 140 -13.25 6.96 -9.95
N PHE A 141 -11.92 6.77 -9.93
CA PHE A 141 -11.26 5.46 -10.10
C PHE A 141 -10.31 5.18 -8.95
N ASN A 142 -10.49 4.02 -8.30
CA ASN A 142 -9.80 3.70 -7.07
C ASN A 142 -9.10 2.35 -7.14
N VAL A 143 -7.84 2.32 -6.68
CA VAL A 143 -7.07 1.10 -6.45
C VAL A 143 -6.73 1.00 -4.98
N PHE A 144 -7.22 -0.03 -4.32
CA PHE A 144 -6.95 -0.32 -2.92
C PHE A 144 -5.79 -1.32 -2.79
N GLU A 145 -4.98 -1.19 -1.75
CA GLU A 145 -3.86 -2.11 -1.54
C GLU A 145 -4.26 -3.47 -0.95
N SER A 146 -5.48 -3.55 -0.37
CA SER A 146 -6.07 -4.79 0.16
C SER A 146 -7.59 -4.73 0.18
N TYR A 147 -8.25 -5.89 0.24
CA TYR A 147 -9.69 -5.98 0.47
C TYR A 147 -10.07 -5.46 1.86
N ALA A 148 -9.19 -5.62 2.85
CA ALA A 148 -9.39 -5.07 4.19
C ALA A 148 -9.57 -3.54 4.15
N VAL A 149 -8.72 -2.83 3.40
CA VAL A 149 -8.85 -1.37 3.22
C VAL A 149 -10.09 -1.03 2.41
N MET A 150 -10.29 -1.70 1.28
CA MET A 150 -11.42 -1.43 0.39
C MET A 150 -12.75 -1.51 1.12
N ASN A 151 -12.98 -2.60 1.86
CA ASN A 151 -14.22 -2.81 2.62
C ASN A 151 -14.38 -1.80 3.76
N CYS A 152 -13.28 -1.45 4.43
CA CYS A 152 -13.31 -0.44 5.49
C CYS A 152 -13.64 0.95 4.94
N VAL A 153 -13.03 1.37 3.84
CA VAL A 153 -13.29 2.65 3.19
C VAL A 153 -14.73 2.72 2.69
N TYR A 154 -15.25 1.67 2.07
CA TYR A 154 -16.65 1.62 1.67
C TYR A 154 -17.60 1.68 2.86
N GLY A 155 -17.25 1.04 3.98
CA GLY A 155 -17.99 1.16 5.23
C GLY A 155 -18.03 2.59 5.77
N ILE A 156 -16.90 3.29 5.78
CA ILE A 156 -16.79 4.71 6.19
C ILE A 156 -17.60 5.63 5.25
N MET A 157 -17.62 5.31 3.97
CA MET A 157 -18.37 6.06 2.95
C MET A 157 -19.84 5.69 2.90
N GLU A 158 -20.26 4.66 3.65
CA GLU A 158 -21.61 4.06 3.57
C GLU A 158 -21.98 3.62 2.14
N ASN A 159 -20.95 3.30 1.34
CA ASN A 159 -21.10 2.92 -0.05
C ASN A 159 -21.41 1.41 -0.17
N LYS A 160 -22.69 1.08 -0.37
CA LYS A 160 -23.16 -0.29 -0.55
C LYS A 160 -23.09 -0.76 -2.01
N ASN A 161 -22.90 0.16 -2.94
CA ASN A 161 -22.88 -0.09 -4.38
C ASN A 161 -21.58 0.46 -5.00
N PRO A 162 -20.44 -0.19 -4.75
CA PRO A 162 -19.16 0.24 -5.32
C PRO A 162 -19.15 0.10 -6.84
N ALA A 163 -18.24 0.83 -7.49
CA ALA A 163 -18.04 0.71 -8.92
C ALA A 163 -17.40 -0.64 -9.26
N TRP A 164 -17.90 -1.32 -10.29
CA TRP A 164 -17.39 -2.63 -10.70
C TRP A 164 -15.91 -2.61 -11.15
N TYR A 165 -15.42 -1.43 -11.52
CA TYR A 165 -14.04 -1.21 -11.94
C TYR A 165 -13.09 -0.81 -10.83
N ASP A 166 -13.58 -0.53 -9.62
CA ASP A 166 -12.70 -0.38 -8.44
C ASP A 166 -12.04 -1.74 -8.14
N CYS A 167 -10.77 -1.72 -7.79
CA CYS A 167 -10.04 -2.97 -7.66
C CYS A 167 -9.02 -2.96 -6.52
N VAL A 168 -8.58 -4.14 -6.15
CA VAL A 168 -7.44 -4.34 -5.25
C VAL A 168 -6.23 -4.72 -6.08
N ILE A 169 -5.19 -3.89 -6.03
CA ILE A 169 -3.85 -4.21 -6.52
C ILE A 169 -2.88 -4.05 -5.35
N PRO A 170 -2.18 -5.11 -4.94
CA PRO A 170 -1.33 -5.06 -3.76
C PRO A 170 -0.15 -4.11 -3.95
N ASN A 171 0.48 -3.72 -2.84
CA ASN A 171 1.74 -3.00 -2.89
C ASN A 171 2.83 -3.84 -3.57
N TYR A 172 3.82 -3.15 -4.11
CA TYR A 172 4.85 -3.70 -4.98
C TYR A 172 6.26 -3.41 -4.45
N PHE A 173 7.15 -4.35 -4.68
CA PHE A 173 8.49 -4.36 -4.11
C PHE A 173 9.52 -4.65 -5.20
N ASP A 174 10.63 -3.89 -5.18
CA ASP A 174 11.77 -4.19 -6.03
C ASP A 174 12.57 -5.35 -5.42
N PRO A 175 12.65 -6.51 -6.09
CA PRO A 175 13.38 -7.65 -5.54
C PRO A 175 14.86 -7.38 -5.26
N THR A 176 15.45 -6.39 -5.91
CA THR A 176 16.85 -6.02 -5.73
C THR A 176 17.13 -5.30 -4.42
N ASP A 177 16.08 -4.78 -3.77
CA ASP A 177 16.18 -4.14 -2.45
C ASP A 177 16.37 -5.17 -1.32
N PHE A 178 16.10 -6.47 -1.58
CA PHE A 178 16.06 -7.52 -0.57
C PHE A 178 17.09 -8.61 -0.84
N GLU A 179 17.87 -8.94 0.20
CA GLU A 179 18.83 -10.04 0.16
C GLU A 179 18.11 -11.33 0.59
N TYR A 180 18.13 -12.34 -0.28
CA TYR A 180 17.66 -13.68 0.08
C TYR A 180 18.74 -14.45 0.83
N ARG A 181 18.39 -15.04 1.99
CA ARG A 181 19.22 -16.00 2.71
C ARG A 181 18.41 -17.25 3.02
N GLU A 182 18.93 -18.41 2.62
CA GLU A 182 18.37 -19.73 2.97
C GLU A 182 18.56 -20.02 4.46
N LYS A 183 19.78 -19.80 4.96
CA LYS A 183 20.12 -20.00 6.36
C LYS A 183 19.77 -18.74 7.15
N LYS A 184 18.86 -18.88 8.11
CA LYS A 184 18.44 -17.80 9.01
C LYS A 184 19.30 -17.75 10.26
N GLY A 185 19.37 -16.58 10.90
CA GLY A 185 19.98 -16.38 12.20
C GLY A 185 19.09 -16.86 13.35
N ASP A 186 19.44 -16.47 14.56
CA ASP A 186 18.82 -16.92 15.81
C ASP A 186 17.89 -15.91 16.47
N TYR A 187 17.59 -14.79 15.81
CA TYR A 187 16.78 -13.72 16.37
C TYR A 187 15.43 -13.56 15.69
N LEU A 188 14.45 -13.17 16.51
CA LEU A 188 13.16 -12.65 16.04
C LEU A 188 13.31 -11.16 15.73
N LEU A 189 12.62 -10.67 14.72
CA LEU A 189 12.66 -9.26 14.31
C LEU A 189 11.27 -8.62 14.44
N PHE A 190 11.19 -7.48 15.12
CA PHE A 190 10.10 -6.53 14.96
C PHE A 190 10.61 -5.36 14.12
N LEU A 191 9.87 -5.01 13.05
CA LEU A 191 10.26 -3.93 12.15
C LEU A 191 9.07 -3.01 11.87
N GLY A 192 9.10 -1.78 12.41
CA GLY A 192 8.03 -0.82 12.25
C GLY A 192 8.07 0.29 13.28
N ARG A 193 7.16 1.27 13.15
CA ARG A 193 7.04 2.33 14.15
C ARG A 193 6.71 1.75 15.52
N LEU A 194 7.38 2.26 16.55
CA LEU A 194 7.14 1.89 17.94
C LEU A 194 5.93 2.67 18.46
N ILE A 195 4.75 2.13 18.19
CA ILE A 195 3.45 2.63 18.65
C ILE A 195 2.63 1.48 19.23
N THR A 196 1.75 1.79 20.16
CA THR A 196 1.04 0.80 20.97
C THR A 196 0.33 -0.25 20.11
N ASN A 197 -0.44 0.17 19.11
CA ASN A 197 -1.25 -0.73 18.29
C ASN A 197 -0.46 -1.61 17.29
N LYS A 198 0.85 -1.39 17.12
CA LYS A 198 1.76 -2.31 16.43
C LYS A 198 2.17 -3.51 17.30
N GLY A 199 1.80 -3.52 18.59
CA GLY A 199 1.99 -4.68 19.46
C GLY A 199 3.43 -4.88 19.96
N VAL A 200 4.20 -3.81 20.17
CA VAL A 200 5.59 -3.89 20.67
C VAL A 200 5.65 -4.64 22.00
N SER A 201 4.73 -4.37 22.95
CA SER A 201 4.64 -5.08 24.22
C SER A 201 4.38 -6.59 24.07
N ILE A 202 3.56 -6.97 23.08
CA ILE A 202 3.26 -8.37 22.77
C ILE A 202 4.53 -9.08 22.26
N VAL A 203 5.30 -8.44 21.39
CA VAL A 203 6.56 -9.02 20.85
C VAL A 203 7.59 -9.23 21.96
N VAL A 204 7.71 -8.25 22.87
CA VAL A 204 8.60 -8.35 24.04
C VAL A 204 8.17 -9.51 24.95
N ASP A 205 6.87 -9.65 25.23
CA ASP A 205 6.34 -10.75 26.07
C ASP A 205 6.59 -12.13 25.41
N ILE A 206 6.45 -12.23 24.08
CA ILE A 206 6.80 -13.46 23.33
C ILE A 206 8.30 -13.78 23.51
N ALA A 207 9.17 -12.78 23.34
CA ALA A 207 10.62 -12.98 23.49
C ALA A 207 11.00 -13.44 24.89
N VAL A 208 10.42 -12.83 25.93
CA VAL A 208 10.64 -13.21 27.33
C VAL A 208 10.16 -14.65 27.60
N ARG A 209 8.93 -14.98 27.19
CA ARG A 209 8.35 -16.32 27.43
C ARG A 209 9.03 -17.44 26.62
N THR A 210 9.62 -17.12 25.49
CA THR A 210 10.32 -18.10 24.66
C THR A 210 11.81 -18.18 24.93
N GLY A 211 12.41 -17.17 25.60
CA GLY A 211 13.85 -17.02 25.78
C GLY A 211 14.60 -16.65 24.50
N MET A 212 13.90 -16.37 23.39
CA MET A 212 14.51 -16.05 22.10
C MET A 212 15.06 -14.64 22.08
N LYS A 213 16.16 -14.42 21.34
CA LYS A 213 16.66 -13.08 21.05
C LYS A 213 15.64 -12.32 20.18
N LEU A 214 15.37 -11.08 20.55
CA LEU A 214 14.50 -10.16 19.77
C LEU A 214 15.29 -8.90 19.41
N ILE A 215 15.23 -8.51 18.14
CA ILE A 215 15.68 -7.20 17.67
C ILE A 215 14.45 -6.37 17.33
N ILE A 216 14.37 -5.17 17.90
CA ILE A 216 13.32 -4.17 17.62
C ILE A 216 13.95 -3.03 16.82
N ALA A 217 13.45 -2.82 15.60
CA ALA A 217 13.92 -1.78 14.69
C ALA A 217 12.76 -0.89 14.24
N GLY A 218 12.90 0.44 14.37
CA GLY A 218 11.91 1.41 13.92
C GLY A 218 12.01 2.75 14.62
N GLN A 219 11.23 3.70 14.13
CA GLN A 219 11.08 5.02 14.76
C GLN A 219 10.19 4.92 16.01
N GLY A 220 10.46 5.76 16.99
CA GLY A 220 9.73 5.89 18.23
C GLY A 220 10.57 5.59 19.46
N ASP A 221 10.02 5.89 20.63
CA ASP A 221 10.70 5.66 21.90
C ASP A 221 10.17 4.38 22.58
N TYR A 222 11.06 3.40 22.74
CA TYR A 222 10.74 2.12 23.39
C TYR A 222 10.24 2.31 24.82
N ARG A 223 10.91 3.17 25.62
CA ARG A 223 10.55 3.38 27.02
C ARG A 223 9.16 3.96 27.17
N SER A 224 8.80 4.92 26.29
CA SER A 224 7.46 5.51 26.28
C SER A 224 6.38 4.45 26.05
N ILE A 225 6.59 3.52 25.09
CA ILE A 225 5.64 2.45 24.79
C ILE A 225 5.57 1.40 25.89
N MET A 226 6.69 1.15 26.60
CA MET A 226 6.81 0.12 27.64
C MET A 226 6.61 0.67 29.08
N GLY A 227 6.02 1.87 29.22
CA GLY A 227 5.75 2.46 30.54
C GLY A 227 7.01 2.76 31.35
N GLY A 228 8.08 3.18 30.72
CA GLY A 228 9.36 3.52 31.34
C GLY A 228 10.31 2.32 31.57
N GLN A 229 9.91 1.12 31.17
CA GLN A 229 10.73 -0.09 31.39
C GLN A 229 11.91 -0.16 30.41
N GLU A 230 13.04 -0.69 30.90
CA GLU A 230 14.19 -1.02 30.05
C GLU A 230 13.94 -2.31 29.25
N PRO A 231 14.60 -2.48 28.10
CA PRO A 231 14.55 -3.74 27.37
C PRO A 231 15.07 -4.91 28.23
N PRO A 232 14.37 -6.07 28.23
CA PRO A 232 14.87 -7.29 28.83
C PRO A 232 16.22 -7.72 28.22
N PRO A 233 17.03 -8.55 28.92
CA PRO A 233 18.39 -8.92 28.48
C PRO A 233 18.46 -9.56 27.08
N ASN A 234 17.39 -10.23 26.64
CA ASN A 234 17.29 -10.85 25.31
C ASN A 234 16.63 -9.95 24.26
N VAL A 235 16.38 -8.67 24.55
CA VAL A 235 15.74 -7.70 23.64
C VAL A 235 16.72 -6.57 23.34
N GLU A 236 17.01 -6.38 22.06
CA GLU A 236 17.89 -5.33 21.55
C GLU A 236 17.06 -4.31 20.76
N VAL A 237 17.13 -3.02 21.12
CA VAL A 237 16.44 -1.92 20.43
C VAL A 237 17.47 -1.13 19.62
N VAL A 238 17.39 -1.22 18.29
CA VAL A 238 18.38 -0.63 17.37
C VAL A 238 17.98 0.73 16.79
N GLY A 239 16.76 1.20 17.11
CA GLY A 239 16.23 2.45 16.57
C GLY A 239 15.88 2.37 15.08
N TYR A 240 15.94 3.51 14.38
CA TYR A 240 15.64 3.56 12.95
C TYR A 240 16.61 2.69 12.14
N ALA A 241 16.04 1.83 11.30
CA ALA A 241 16.80 1.03 10.34
C ALA A 241 16.70 1.68 8.95
N ASP A 242 17.82 2.18 8.43
CA ASP A 242 17.94 2.65 7.05
C ASP A 242 17.83 1.48 6.05
N VAL A 243 17.91 1.78 4.76
CA VAL A 243 17.74 0.78 3.69
C VAL A 243 18.71 -0.39 3.85
N ALA A 244 19.99 -0.12 4.15
CA ALA A 244 21.03 -1.14 4.29
C ALA A 244 20.82 -2.01 5.54
N LYS A 245 20.55 -1.37 6.68
CA LYS A 245 20.29 -2.06 7.95
C LYS A 245 19.01 -2.88 7.90
N ARG A 246 17.95 -2.34 7.28
CA ARG A 246 16.69 -3.03 7.04
C ARG A 246 16.88 -4.28 6.20
N ARG A 247 17.65 -4.19 5.10
CA ARG A 247 18.01 -5.33 4.23
C ARG A 247 18.73 -6.43 5.01
N GLU A 248 19.75 -6.06 5.81
CA GLU A 248 20.50 -6.99 6.64
C GLU A 248 19.62 -7.70 7.66
N LEU A 249 18.85 -6.92 8.45
CA LEU A 249 17.97 -7.43 9.50
C LEU A 249 16.90 -8.39 8.96
N LEU A 250 16.27 -8.04 7.84
CA LEU A 250 15.27 -8.89 7.21
C LEU A 250 15.89 -10.19 6.68
N ALA A 251 17.06 -10.13 6.04
CA ALA A 251 17.71 -11.31 5.49
C ALA A 251 18.17 -12.29 6.59
N GLY A 252 18.64 -11.77 7.72
CA GLY A 252 19.20 -12.56 8.81
C GLY A 252 18.19 -13.04 9.85
N ALA A 253 16.99 -12.47 9.93
CA ALA A 253 16.02 -12.83 10.96
C ALA A 253 15.53 -14.29 10.81
N ARG A 254 15.36 -14.98 11.96
CA ARG A 254 14.69 -16.29 12.02
C ARG A 254 13.22 -16.16 11.65
N ALA A 255 12.57 -15.10 12.14
CA ALA A 255 11.23 -14.70 11.74
C ALA A 255 11.01 -13.20 11.96
N LEU A 256 10.14 -12.59 11.15
CA LEU A 256 9.54 -11.30 11.46
C LEU A 256 8.28 -11.52 12.29
N ILE A 257 8.09 -10.76 13.39
CA ILE A 257 6.85 -10.79 14.19
C ILE A 257 6.14 -9.47 14.09
N GLN A 258 4.85 -9.51 13.71
CA GLN A 258 3.96 -8.35 13.57
C GLN A 258 2.61 -8.64 14.25
N PRO A 259 2.52 -8.55 15.60
CA PRO A 259 1.29 -8.81 16.34
C PRO A 259 0.40 -7.57 16.40
N THR A 260 0.27 -6.88 15.28
CA THR A 260 -0.54 -5.67 15.15
C THR A 260 -2.00 -5.97 15.47
N TYR A 261 -2.65 -5.16 16.30
CA TYR A 261 -4.05 -5.34 16.69
C TYR A 261 -5.00 -4.23 16.19
N TYR A 262 -4.53 -3.34 15.34
CA TYR A 262 -5.42 -2.50 14.53
C TYR A 262 -5.66 -3.15 13.16
N ASN A 263 -6.61 -2.63 12.38
CA ASN A 263 -6.87 -3.10 11.03
C ASN A 263 -5.68 -2.74 10.12
N GLU A 264 -4.70 -3.67 10.00
CA GLU A 264 -3.49 -3.44 9.18
C GLU A 264 -3.87 -3.27 7.71
N PRO A 265 -3.54 -2.14 7.07
CA PRO A 265 -3.94 -1.89 5.68
C PRO A 265 -3.31 -2.86 4.67
N PHE A 266 -2.04 -3.23 4.88
CA PHE A 266 -1.32 -4.14 3.99
C PHE A 266 -0.27 -4.99 4.72
N GLY A 267 0.51 -4.38 5.61
CA GLY A 267 1.61 -5.07 6.27
C GLY A 267 2.85 -5.19 5.38
N GLY A 268 3.33 -4.10 4.80
CA GLY A 268 4.45 -4.11 3.84
C GLY A 268 5.70 -4.83 4.34
N CYS A 269 6.06 -4.67 5.63
CA CYS A 269 7.22 -5.36 6.22
C CYS A 269 7.10 -6.90 6.22
N VAL A 270 5.87 -7.45 6.20
CA VAL A 270 5.62 -8.89 6.05
C VAL A 270 6.06 -9.37 4.67
N VAL A 271 5.69 -8.63 3.62
CA VAL A 271 6.12 -8.95 2.26
C VAL A 271 7.62 -8.75 2.08
N GLU A 272 8.21 -7.70 2.66
CA GLU A 272 9.66 -7.46 2.65
C GLU A 272 10.44 -8.61 3.32
N ALA A 273 9.92 -9.13 4.44
CA ALA A 273 10.49 -10.32 5.09
C ALA A 273 10.43 -11.54 4.17
N ASN A 274 9.27 -11.80 3.59
CA ASN A 274 9.11 -12.91 2.63
C ASN A 274 10.00 -12.72 1.39
N MET A 275 10.19 -11.49 0.88
CA MET A 275 11.15 -11.19 -0.20
C MET A 275 12.58 -11.59 0.19
N SER A 276 12.93 -11.50 1.46
CA SER A 276 14.23 -11.94 2.00
C SER A 276 14.28 -13.44 2.35
N GLY A 277 13.20 -14.19 2.11
CA GLY A 277 13.05 -15.59 2.53
C GLY A 277 12.80 -15.74 4.04
N THR A 278 12.43 -14.67 4.73
CA THR A 278 12.16 -14.71 6.17
C THR A 278 10.69 -14.96 6.41
N PRO A 279 10.33 -16.05 7.13
CA PRO A 279 8.96 -16.35 7.49
C PRO A 279 8.41 -15.32 8.47
N VAL A 280 7.09 -15.23 8.56
CA VAL A 280 6.43 -14.21 9.37
C VAL A 280 5.47 -14.81 10.40
N ILE A 281 5.30 -14.11 11.52
CA ILE A 281 4.31 -14.44 12.56
C ILE A 281 3.47 -13.19 12.77
N THR A 282 2.18 -13.26 12.47
CA THR A 282 1.28 -12.11 12.48
C THR A 282 0.02 -12.39 13.29
N SER A 283 -0.72 -11.34 13.65
CA SER A 283 -2.14 -11.49 13.99
C SER A 283 -2.96 -11.97 12.77
N ASP A 284 -4.20 -12.43 13.01
CA ASP A 284 -5.06 -13.01 11.97
C ASP A 284 -6.24 -12.07 11.65
N TRP A 285 -5.92 -10.81 11.30
CA TRP A 285 -6.92 -9.80 10.87
C TRP A 285 -6.27 -8.71 10.02
N GLY A 286 -7.08 -7.72 9.60
CA GLY A 286 -6.66 -6.72 8.63
C GLY A 286 -6.28 -7.37 7.30
N ALA A 287 -5.22 -6.93 6.68
CA ALA A 287 -4.71 -7.48 5.43
C ALA A 287 -3.82 -8.73 5.60
N PHE A 288 -3.49 -9.18 6.83
CA PHE A 288 -2.64 -10.36 6.99
C PHE A 288 -3.25 -11.65 6.43
N PRO A 289 -4.58 -11.89 6.46
CA PRO A 289 -5.18 -13.00 5.72
C PRO A 289 -4.92 -12.98 4.21
N GLU A 290 -4.64 -11.81 3.63
CA GLU A 290 -4.33 -11.63 2.21
C GLU A 290 -2.83 -11.75 1.92
N THR A 291 -1.96 -11.35 2.88
CA THR A 291 -0.50 -11.26 2.66
C THR A 291 0.29 -12.41 3.28
N VAL A 292 -0.32 -13.24 4.13
CA VAL A 292 0.32 -14.39 4.78
C VAL A 292 -0.43 -15.69 4.46
N VAL A 293 0.22 -16.58 3.76
CA VAL A 293 -0.26 -17.95 3.54
C VAL A 293 0.10 -18.79 4.75
N HIS A 294 -0.90 -19.05 5.61
CA HIS A 294 -0.70 -19.78 6.88
C HIS A 294 -0.08 -21.16 6.65
N GLY A 295 1.01 -21.46 7.35
CA GLY A 295 1.76 -22.72 7.21
C GLY A 295 2.71 -22.78 6.00
N THR A 296 2.74 -21.74 5.12
CA THR A 296 3.59 -21.70 3.93
C THR A 296 4.58 -20.53 3.97
N THR A 297 4.09 -19.31 4.20
CA THR A 297 4.95 -18.12 4.29
C THR A 297 5.09 -17.59 5.72
N GLY A 298 4.32 -18.15 6.64
CA GLY A 298 4.32 -17.77 8.05
C GLY A 298 3.12 -18.34 8.79
N TYR A 299 2.93 -17.87 10.02
CA TYR A 299 1.80 -18.24 10.87
C TYR A 299 0.97 -17.01 11.26
N ARG A 300 -0.36 -17.12 11.10
CA ARG A 300 -1.33 -16.15 11.60
C ARG A 300 -1.85 -16.64 12.95
N CYS A 301 -1.82 -15.77 13.95
CA CYS A 301 -2.06 -16.08 15.37
C CYS A 301 -3.18 -15.23 15.96
N ARG A 302 -3.93 -15.78 16.93
CA ARG A 302 -5.03 -15.07 17.62
C ARG A 302 -4.83 -14.98 19.13
N THR A 303 -3.98 -15.82 19.70
CA THR A 303 -3.72 -15.85 21.15
C THR A 303 -2.23 -15.83 21.41
N MET A 304 -1.82 -15.49 22.64
CA MET A 304 -0.42 -15.54 23.06
C MET A 304 0.18 -16.94 22.88
N ASP A 305 -0.58 -18.01 23.17
CA ASP A 305 -0.11 -19.38 23.01
C ASP A 305 0.13 -19.72 21.53
N HIS A 306 -0.69 -19.20 20.60
CA HIS A 306 -0.44 -19.34 19.17
C HIS A 306 0.86 -18.65 18.76
N PHE A 307 1.14 -17.44 19.26
CA PHE A 307 2.39 -16.73 18.98
C PHE A 307 3.61 -17.48 19.52
N ILE A 308 3.53 -17.97 20.76
CA ILE A 308 4.60 -18.76 21.39
C ILE A 308 4.86 -20.05 20.60
N TRP A 309 3.78 -20.77 20.25
CA TRP A 309 3.89 -21.98 19.44
C TRP A 309 4.52 -21.68 18.07
N ALA A 310 4.04 -20.65 17.38
CA ALA A 310 4.55 -20.24 16.07
C ALA A 310 6.04 -19.86 16.13
N ALA A 311 6.47 -19.09 17.14
CA ALA A 311 7.87 -18.74 17.33
C ALA A 311 8.76 -19.96 17.52
N LYS A 312 8.31 -20.96 18.30
CA LYS A 312 9.05 -22.21 18.54
C LYS A 312 9.10 -23.13 17.31
N ASN A 313 8.10 -23.06 16.42
CA ASN A 313 7.94 -23.95 15.28
C ASN A 313 8.19 -23.28 13.92
N ILE A 314 8.72 -22.05 13.90
CA ILE A 314 8.86 -21.26 12.66
C ILE A 314 9.80 -21.90 11.63
N ASP A 315 10.75 -22.72 12.05
CA ASP A 315 11.71 -23.42 11.18
C ASP A 315 11.04 -24.47 10.26
N THR A 316 9.78 -24.78 10.49
CA THR A 316 8.98 -25.62 9.58
C THR A 316 8.66 -24.90 8.27
N ILE A 317 8.65 -23.57 8.27
CA ILE A 317 8.44 -22.74 7.08
C ILE A 317 9.74 -22.67 6.29
N LYS A 318 9.65 -22.95 4.99
CA LYS A 318 10.82 -22.94 4.10
C LYS A 318 11.12 -21.54 3.57
N PRO A 319 12.32 -21.00 3.75
CA PRO A 319 12.72 -19.66 3.25
C PRO A 319 12.44 -19.48 1.77
N LYS A 320 12.71 -20.52 0.95
CA LYS A 320 12.43 -20.48 -0.47
C LYS A 320 10.95 -20.31 -0.79
N ALA A 321 10.05 -20.95 -0.03
CA ALA A 321 8.60 -20.80 -0.25
C ALA A 321 8.14 -19.36 0.04
N CYS A 322 8.69 -18.72 1.09
CA CYS A 322 8.45 -17.29 1.37
C CYS A 322 8.87 -16.41 0.19
N ARG A 323 10.11 -16.61 -0.31
CA ARG A 323 10.64 -15.83 -1.43
C ARG A 323 9.83 -16.04 -2.69
N ASP A 324 9.58 -17.28 -3.07
CA ASP A 324 8.85 -17.61 -4.32
C ASP A 324 7.44 -17.01 -4.30
N TRP A 325 6.74 -17.11 -3.16
CA TRP A 325 5.43 -16.50 -2.98
C TRP A 325 5.48 -14.97 -3.13
N ALA A 326 6.40 -14.31 -2.43
CA ALA A 326 6.53 -12.86 -2.48
C ALA A 326 6.87 -12.38 -3.90
N MET A 327 7.80 -13.06 -4.59
CA MET A 327 8.17 -12.74 -5.98
C MET A 327 6.99 -12.89 -6.94
N ALA A 328 6.23 -13.98 -6.82
CA ALA A 328 5.12 -14.28 -7.72
C ALA A 328 3.92 -13.35 -7.56
N ASN A 329 3.76 -12.70 -6.39
CA ASN A 329 2.57 -11.91 -6.08
C ASN A 329 2.85 -10.41 -5.91
N TYR A 330 4.06 -10.01 -5.47
CA TYR A 330 4.34 -8.65 -5.04
C TYR A 330 5.56 -8.00 -5.69
N SER A 331 6.27 -8.69 -6.60
CA SER A 331 7.37 -8.05 -7.34
C SER A 331 6.85 -6.95 -8.26
N MET A 332 7.66 -5.93 -8.49
CA MET A 332 7.32 -4.84 -9.42
C MET A 332 6.93 -5.36 -10.79
N ASP A 333 7.66 -6.37 -11.32
CA ASP A 333 7.38 -6.97 -12.63
C ASP A 333 6.02 -7.68 -12.68
N ARG A 334 5.58 -8.25 -11.55
CA ARG A 334 4.26 -8.86 -11.45
C ARG A 334 3.16 -7.81 -11.36
N VAL A 335 3.32 -6.84 -10.48
CA VAL A 335 2.25 -5.88 -10.16
C VAL A 335 2.06 -4.85 -11.26
N VAL A 336 3.11 -4.49 -12.02
CA VAL A 336 2.97 -3.56 -13.15
C VAL A 336 1.97 -4.08 -14.20
N LEU A 337 1.91 -5.39 -14.42
CA LEU A 337 0.94 -5.98 -15.37
C LEU A 337 -0.51 -5.79 -14.90
N MET A 338 -0.73 -5.81 -13.58
CA MET A 338 -2.06 -5.55 -13.00
C MET A 338 -2.46 -4.09 -13.19
N TYR A 339 -1.52 -3.15 -13.00
CA TYR A 339 -1.76 -1.73 -13.25
C TYR A 339 -1.97 -1.43 -14.74
N GLU A 340 -1.20 -2.03 -15.65
CA GLU A 340 -1.39 -1.85 -17.10
C GLU A 340 -2.77 -2.36 -17.54
N GLU A 341 -3.20 -3.51 -17.05
CA GLU A 341 -4.55 -4.03 -17.30
C GLU A 341 -5.63 -3.07 -16.77
N PHE A 342 -5.46 -2.58 -15.53
CA PHE A 342 -6.38 -1.63 -14.93
C PHE A 342 -6.46 -0.32 -15.72
N PHE A 343 -5.34 0.30 -16.08
CA PHE A 343 -5.34 1.52 -16.86
C PHE A 343 -5.91 1.33 -18.27
N SER A 344 -5.66 0.19 -18.91
CA SER A 344 -6.28 -0.16 -20.19
C SER A 344 -7.81 -0.25 -20.07
N MET A 345 -8.30 -0.89 -19.01
CA MET A 345 -9.74 -0.93 -18.71
C MET A 345 -10.32 0.48 -18.52
N LEU A 346 -9.62 1.35 -17.78
CA LEU A 346 -10.10 2.72 -17.54
C LEU A 346 -10.19 3.55 -18.81
N GLN A 347 -9.34 3.32 -19.81
CA GLN A 347 -9.48 3.96 -21.12
C GLN A 347 -10.80 3.59 -21.83
N ASP A 348 -11.29 2.38 -21.60
CA ASP A 348 -12.60 1.96 -22.12
C ASP A 348 -13.73 2.55 -21.27
N VAL A 349 -13.62 2.48 -19.95
CA VAL A 349 -14.62 3.01 -19.00
C VAL A 349 -14.81 4.52 -19.18
N SER A 350 -13.73 5.28 -19.38
CA SER A 350 -13.79 6.72 -19.61
C SER A 350 -14.52 7.10 -20.92
N LYS A 351 -14.71 6.14 -21.83
CA LYS A 351 -15.48 6.29 -23.08
C LYS A 351 -16.88 5.70 -22.97
N GLY A 352 -17.33 5.31 -21.77
CA GLY A 352 -18.62 4.67 -21.53
C GLY A 352 -18.69 3.19 -21.91
N LYS A 353 -17.53 2.52 -22.05
CA LYS A 353 -17.38 1.12 -22.41
C LYS A 353 -16.82 0.30 -21.24
N GLY A 354 -16.40 -0.93 -21.49
CA GLY A 354 -15.59 -1.71 -20.57
C GLY A 354 -16.33 -2.79 -19.79
N PHE A 355 -17.67 -2.81 -19.78
CA PHE A 355 -18.45 -3.89 -19.19
C PHE A 355 -19.01 -4.84 -20.26
N TYR A 356 -19.72 -4.30 -21.25
CA TYR A 356 -20.27 -5.08 -22.35
C TYR A 356 -19.35 -5.12 -23.58
N GLU A 357 -18.58 -4.06 -23.78
CA GLU A 357 -17.56 -3.98 -24.84
C GLU A 357 -16.19 -3.88 -24.17
N ILE A 358 -15.45 -4.97 -24.19
CA ILE A 358 -14.16 -5.09 -23.51
C ILE A 358 -13.02 -5.32 -24.52
N HIS A 359 -11.81 -4.97 -24.11
CA HIS A 359 -10.60 -5.27 -24.88
C HIS A 359 -10.45 -6.78 -25.08
N GLN A 360 -9.96 -7.22 -26.25
CA GLN A 360 -9.82 -8.65 -26.60
C GLN A 360 -9.02 -9.44 -25.55
N ASP A 361 -7.98 -8.85 -25.00
CA ASP A 361 -7.13 -9.51 -23.99
C ASP A 361 -7.85 -9.82 -22.66
N ARG A 362 -9.03 -9.27 -22.46
CA ARG A 362 -9.85 -9.42 -21.26
C ARG A 362 -11.05 -10.33 -21.43
N THR A 363 -11.26 -10.89 -22.63
CA THR A 363 -12.37 -11.78 -22.91
C THR A 363 -12.18 -13.18 -22.33
N ASN A 364 -10.95 -13.56 -22.00
CA ASN A 364 -10.63 -14.85 -21.43
C ASN A 364 -10.73 -14.81 -19.91
N ILE A 365 -11.41 -15.78 -19.30
CA ILE A 365 -11.52 -15.94 -17.84
C ILE A 365 -10.15 -16.14 -17.17
N ASP A 366 -9.14 -16.55 -17.91
CA ASP A 366 -7.75 -16.72 -17.44
C ASP A 366 -7.07 -15.42 -17.01
N TRP A 367 -7.65 -14.25 -17.35
CA TRP A 367 -7.06 -12.96 -16.96
C TRP A 367 -6.87 -12.84 -15.44
N LEU A 368 -7.74 -13.45 -14.61
CA LEU A 368 -7.58 -13.48 -13.16
C LEU A 368 -6.30 -14.20 -12.74
N VAL A 369 -6.01 -15.35 -13.36
CA VAL A 369 -4.80 -16.12 -13.07
C VAL A 369 -3.56 -15.36 -13.57
N LYS A 370 -3.67 -14.70 -14.72
CA LYS A 370 -2.57 -13.96 -15.36
C LYS A 370 -2.22 -12.67 -14.60
N TYR A 371 -3.21 -11.90 -14.15
CA TYR A 371 -3.02 -10.54 -13.64
C TYR A 371 -3.28 -10.37 -12.13
N ARG A 372 -3.89 -11.33 -11.44
CA ARG A 372 -4.16 -11.23 -10.01
C ARG A 372 -3.29 -12.17 -9.19
N PRO A 373 -2.87 -11.75 -7.98
CA PRO A 373 -2.19 -12.65 -7.04
C PRO A 373 -3.06 -13.87 -6.75
N SER A 374 -2.46 -15.05 -6.73
CA SER A 374 -3.16 -16.27 -6.30
C SER A 374 -3.02 -16.42 -4.79
N SER A 375 -4.15 -16.57 -4.09
CA SER A 375 -4.16 -16.95 -2.68
C SER A 375 -3.82 -18.43 -2.47
N PHE A 376 -3.72 -19.21 -3.55
CA PHE A 376 -3.45 -20.65 -3.50
C PHE A 376 -2.01 -20.94 -3.92
N PRO A 377 -1.37 -21.95 -3.32
CA PRO A 377 -0.08 -22.45 -3.76
C PRO A 377 -0.15 -22.87 -5.24
N ALA A 378 0.95 -22.71 -5.96
CA ALA A 378 1.03 -22.99 -7.40
C ALA A 378 0.62 -24.43 -7.80
N ASN A 379 0.57 -25.36 -6.85
CA ASN A 379 0.23 -26.77 -7.04
C ASN A 379 -1.29 -27.02 -7.09
N GLU A 380 -2.11 -26.05 -6.70
CA GLU A 380 -3.58 -26.16 -6.74
C GLU A 380 -4.15 -25.26 -7.85
N ARG A 381 -3.65 -25.41 -9.07
CA ARG A 381 -4.31 -24.81 -10.23
C ARG A 381 -5.63 -25.53 -10.42
N VAL A 382 -6.72 -24.89 -10.01
CA VAL A 382 -8.05 -25.27 -10.46
C VAL A 382 -8.10 -24.95 -11.96
N VAL A 383 -7.85 -25.95 -12.77
CA VAL A 383 -8.12 -25.88 -14.21
C VAL A 383 -9.63 -25.95 -14.36
N TRP A 384 -10.27 -24.79 -14.45
CA TRP A 384 -11.66 -24.75 -14.86
C TRP A 384 -11.73 -25.28 -16.29
N PRO A 385 -12.51 -26.34 -16.58
CA PRO A 385 -12.73 -26.74 -17.95
C PRO A 385 -13.40 -25.56 -18.65
N ILE A 386 -12.72 -24.97 -19.61
CA ILE A 386 -13.29 -23.95 -20.49
C ILE A 386 -14.32 -24.67 -21.37
N ALA A 387 -15.54 -24.81 -20.89
CA ALA A 387 -16.63 -25.01 -21.78
C ALA A 387 -16.72 -23.71 -22.60
N SER A 388 -16.53 -23.82 -23.91
CA SER A 388 -16.84 -22.75 -24.84
C SER A 388 -18.34 -22.42 -24.67
N VAL A 389 -18.63 -21.47 -23.80
CA VAL A 389 -19.98 -20.91 -23.70
C VAL A 389 -20.13 -20.09 -24.98
N PRO A 390 -21.05 -20.45 -25.88
CA PRO A 390 -21.36 -19.60 -27.01
C PRO A 390 -21.77 -18.25 -26.44
N SER A 391 -21.13 -17.18 -26.92
CA SER A 391 -21.57 -15.82 -26.59
C SER A 391 -23.08 -15.73 -26.80
N PRO A 392 -23.89 -15.41 -25.79
CA PRO A 392 -25.31 -15.23 -26.00
C PRO A 392 -25.45 -14.12 -27.06
N ALA A 393 -26.15 -14.46 -28.15
CA ALA A 393 -26.47 -13.46 -29.14
C ALA A 393 -27.16 -12.29 -28.44
N ALA A 394 -26.63 -11.08 -28.64
CA ALA A 394 -27.18 -9.88 -28.04
C ALA A 394 -28.71 -9.86 -28.29
N PRO A 395 -29.54 -9.63 -27.27
CA PRO A 395 -30.98 -9.56 -27.44
C PRO A 395 -31.29 -8.45 -28.44
N LYS A 396 -31.83 -8.82 -29.59
CA LYS A 396 -32.34 -7.87 -30.55
C LYS A 396 -33.54 -7.17 -29.92
N GLY A 397 -33.38 -5.88 -29.65
CA GLY A 397 -34.51 -4.96 -29.51
C GLY A 397 -35.13 -4.81 -28.13
N ALA A 398 -34.38 -4.21 -27.19
CA ALA A 398 -35.03 -3.34 -26.22
C ALA A 398 -34.52 -1.91 -26.46
N PRO A 399 -35.39 -0.89 -26.56
CA PRO A 399 -34.93 0.48 -26.68
C PRO A 399 -34.25 0.88 -25.37
N VAL A 400 -32.97 1.17 -25.45
CA VAL A 400 -32.25 1.80 -24.36
C VAL A 400 -32.73 3.25 -24.34
N GLY A 401 -33.71 3.52 -23.47
CA GLY A 401 -34.02 4.91 -23.12
C GLY A 401 -32.77 5.55 -22.50
N PRO A 402 -32.59 6.87 -22.69
CA PRO A 402 -31.44 7.54 -22.07
C PRO A 402 -31.50 7.35 -20.56
N VAL A 403 -30.44 6.75 -20.00
CA VAL A 403 -30.23 6.74 -18.54
C VAL A 403 -29.95 8.19 -18.19
N GLU A 404 -30.92 8.88 -17.64
CA GLU A 404 -30.68 10.18 -17.02
C GLU A 404 -29.60 10.04 -15.96
N PRO A 405 -28.60 10.95 -15.94
CA PRO A 405 -27.64 10.97 -14.86
C PRO A 405 -28.41 11.17 -13.55
N THR A 406 -28.27 10.24 -12.63
CA THR A 406 -28.85 10.33 -11.29
C THR A 406 -28.36 11.66 -10.70
N THR A 407 -29.25 12.64 -10.67
CA THR A 407 -29.03 13.92 -10.01
C THR A 407 -28.58 13.65 -8.58
N ALA A 408 -27.42 14.19 -8.22
CA ALA A 408 -26.94 14.20 -6.86
C ALA A 408 -28.11 14.65 -5.94
N ARG A 409 -28.59 13.74 -5.09
CA ARG A 409 -29.52 14.12 -4.03
C ARG A 409 -28.79 15.14 -3.17
N ASN A 410 -29.36 16.33 -3.07
CA ASN A 410 -28.98 17.33 -2.10
C ASN A 410 -29.13 16.69 -0.72
N LEU A 411 -28.05 16.16 -0.19
CA LEU A 411 -27.93 15.83 1.21
C LEU A 411 -27.56 17.13 1.92
N GLU A 412 -28.45 17.58 2.82
CA GLU A 412 -28.11 18.65 3.74
C GLU A 412 -26.77 18.33 4.42
N PRO A 413 -25.88 19.32 4.60
CA PRO A 413 -24.61 19.10 5.24
C PRO A 413 -24.85 18.61 6.68
N LEU A 414 -24.47 17.37 6.94
CA LEU A 414 -24.36 16.88 8.30
C LEU A 414 -23.39 17.82 9.05
N LYS A 415 -23.80 18.30 10.21
CA LYS A 415 -22.93 19.08 11.10
C LYS A 415 -21.58 18.36 11.23
N PRO A 416 -20.44 19.07 11.13
CA PRO A 416 -19.15 18.46 11.33
C PRO A 416 -19.13 17.77 12.71
N LEU A 417 -18.87 16.48 12.74
CA LEU A 417 -18.34 15.85 13.93
C LEU A 417 -16.98 16.51 14.13
N GLU A 418 -16.80 17.21 15.24
CA GLU A 418 -15.48 17.62 15.71
C GLU A 418 -14.71 16.34 16.03
N VAL A 419 -14.04 15.81 15.03
CA VAL A 419 -13.01 14.80 15.20
C VAL A 419 -11.75 15.59 15.44
N GLU A 420 -11.25 15.59 16.66
CA GLU A 420 -9.87 16.00 16.92
C GLU A 420 -8.98 15.15 16.01
N ASP A 421 -8.33 15.81 15.06
CA ASP A 421 -7.52 15.22 14.01
C ASP A 421 -6.17 14.82 14.60
N ASP A 422 -6.13 13.70 15.30
CA ASP A 422 -4.90 13.01 15.62
C ASP A 422 -4.39 12.34 14.34
N GLY A 423 -3.68 13.14 13.54
CA GLY A 423 -3.12 12.76 12.27
C GLY A 423 -2.59 11.32 12.28
N PHE A 424 -3.35 10.41 11.72
CA PHE A 424 -3.04 9.02 11.42
C PHE A 424 -3.50 7.91 12.38
N LEU A 425 -3.86 8.17 13.64
CA LEU A 425 -4.31 7.11 14.55
C LEU A 425 -5.28 7.69 15.59
N GLY A 426 -6.57 7.59 15.33
CA GLY A 426 -7.57 7.78 16.37
C GLY A 426 -7.37 6.73 17.48
N GLU A 427 -7.22 7.17 18.73
CA GLU A 427 -7.28 6.26 19.89
C GLU A 427 -8.63 5.55 19.93
N VAL A 428 -8.64 4.27 19.66
CA VAL A 428 -9.77 3.42 19.96
C VAL A 428 -9.79 3.21 21.48
N LYS A 429 -10.60 3.97 22.20
CA LYS A 429 -10.93 3.66 23.60
C LYS A 429 -11.62 2.30 23.63
N MET A 430 -10.93 1.29 24.11
CA MET A 430 -11.56 0.02 24.45
C MET A 430 -12.54 0.25 25.61
N ARG A 431 -13.80 -0.04 25.37
CA ARG A 431 -14.75 -0.24 26.48
C ARG A 431 -14.46 -1.62 27.07
N ALA A 432 -14.26 -1.63 28.38
CA ALA A 432 -14.11 -2.84 29.19
C ALA A 432 -15.37 -3.72 29.13
#